data_58bb6ad25868aad98422a58da3301fe3
#
_entry.id   58bb6ad25868aad98422a58da3301fe3
#
_cell.length_a   1.000
_cell.length_b   1.000
_cell.length_c   1.000
_cell.angle_alpha   90.00
_cell.angle_beta   90.00
_cell.angle_gamma   90.00
#
_symmetry.space_group_name_H-M   'P 1'
#
loop_
_entity.id
_entity.type
_entity.pdbx_description
1 polymer ?
#
loop_
_entity_poly.entity_id
_entity_poly.type
_entity_poly.pdbx_seq_one_letter_code
_entity_poly.pdbx_strand_id
1 'polypeptide(L)'
;MPDFAPYLAAAEQAARKAGAFLREQFYTVKQVDEALQHDIKLRLDKESQELITAELLAVFPHSAILGEEGNSGETAADFLWVVDPIDGTVNYFYNIPIFCVSIALQYRGEMVLGCVYDPMQNECFTAIAGGSAMLNGLPVSVSTRSRMAEAVLFIGHGTHDGSGEAGIRRFAHISRQVRKIRILGSAALSLCYIAAGRFDAYIEGRICLWDFAAAGVILKAAGGVLEFEPKDAEGIKGSIVAWNGRLPLHEALNMD
;
A
#
# COMPACT_ATOMS: atom_id res chain seq x y z
N MET A 1 -21.70 -14.52 4.31
CA MET A 1 -20.26 -14.17 4.35
C MET A 1 -19.82 -14.24 5.80
N PRO A 2 -18.57 -14.62 6.08
CA PRO A 2 -18.03 -14.52 7.44
C PRO A 2 -18.11 -13.07 7.97
N ASP A 3 -18.13 -12.92 9.30
CA ASP A 3 -17.89 -11.63 9.93
C ASP A 3 -16.39 -11.35 9.89
N PHE A 4 -15.96 -10.27 9.23
CA PHE A 4 -14.56 -9.89 9.12
C PHE A 4 -14.09 -8.93 10.21
N ALA A 5 -14.96 -8.48 11.12
CA ALA A 5 -14.58 -7.57 12.20
C ALA A 5 -13.49 -8.16 13.12
N PRO A 6 -13.52 -9.46 13.53
CA PRO A 6 -12.45 -10.06 14.31
C PRO A 6 -11.10 -10.11 13.56
N TYR A 7 -11.13 -10.33 12.24
CA TYR A 7 -9.93 -10.33 11.40
C TYR A 7 -9.34 -8.91 11.30
N LEU A 8 -10.17 -7.88 11.15
CA LEU A 8 -9.72 -6.50 11.13
C LEU A 8 -9.06 -6.11 12.46
N ALA A 9 -9.66 -6.51 13.59
CA ALA A 9 -9.09 -6.24 14.92
C ALA A 9 -7.71 -6.90 15.09
N ALA A 10 -7.53 -8.15 14.60
CA ALA A 10 -6.25 -8.83 14.62
C ALA A 10 -5.21 -8.15 13.71
N ALA A 11 -5.60 -7.73 12.51
CA ALA A 11 -4.74 -6.99 11.59
C ALA A 11 -4.29 -5.65 12.20
N GLU A 12 -5.20 -4.90 12.83
CA GLU A 12 -4.88 -3.65 13.49
C GLU A 12 -3.91 -3.85 14.67
N GLN A 13 -4.14 -4.89 15.49
CA GLN A 13 -3.24 -5.23 16.59
C GLN A 13 -1.85 -5.61 16.08
N ALA A 14 -1.75 -6.48 15.08
CA ALA A 14 -0.49 -6.90 14.47
C ALA A 14 0.26 -5.71 13.85
N ALA A 15 -0.43 -4.85 13.08
CA ALA A 15 0.15 -3.68 12.46
C ALA A 15 0.69 -2.67 13.51
N ARG A 16 -0.06 -2.42 14.58
CA ARG A 16 0.39 -1.52 15.66
C ARG A 16 1.59 -2.09 16.41
N LYS A 17 1.62 -3.41 16.66
CA LYS A 17 2.73 -4.07 17.35
C LYS A 17 4.01 -4.04 16.50
N ALA A 18 3.90 -4.37 15.21
CA ALA A 18 5.01 -4.26 14.27
C ALA A 18 5.48 -2.81 14.11
N GLY A 19 4.56 -1.86 13.95
CA GLY A 19 4.89 -0.45 13.85
C GLY A 19 5.55 0.12 15.10
N ALA A 20 5.16 -0.33 16.30
CA ALA A 20 5.84 0.05 17.54
C ALA A 20 7.27 -0.47 17.57
N PHE A 21 7.49 -1.75 17.21
CA PHE A 21 8.81 -2.34 17.04
C PHE A 21 9.68 -1.54 16.05
N LEU A 22 9.16 -1.24 14.86
CA LEU A 22 9.86 -0.48 13.84
C LEU A 22 10.19 0.95 14.31
N ARG A 23 9.28 1.62 15.01
CA ARG A 23 9.51 2.97 15.54
C ARG A 23 10.62 2.99 16.61
N GLU A 24 10.73 1.97 17.45
CA GLU A 24 11.81 1.83 18.43
C GLU A 24 13.18 1.68 17.73
N GLN A 25 13.21 0.97 16.60
CA GLN A 25 14.44 0.74 15.82
C GLN A 25 14.76 1.86 14.82
N PHE A 26 13.89 2.87 14.67
CA PHE A 26 13.95 3.83 13.56
C PHE A 26 15.27 4.62 13.49
N TYR A 27 15.83 5.03 14.62
CA TYR A 27 17.12 5.75 14.67
C TYR A 27 18.32 4.87 15.00
N THR A 28 18.16 3.56 15.09
CA THR A 28 19.28 2.64 15.33
C THR A 28 20.04 2.36 14.04
N VAL A 29 21.24 1.76 14.15
CA VAL A 29 21.98 1.25 12.99
C VAL A 29 21.24 0.05 12.41
N LYS A 30 20.89 0.14 11.14
CA LYS A 30 20.13 -0.89 10.44
C LYS A 30 21.07 -1.90 9.77
N GLN A 31 20.80 -3.18 9.99
CA GLN A 31 21.52 -4.24 9.29
C GLN A 31 20.89 -4.45 7.92
N VAL A 32 21.69 -4.25 6.87
CA VAL A 32 21.31 -4.51 5.47
C VAL A 32 21.58 -5.97 5.15
N ASP A 33 20.55 -6.72 4.76
CA ASP A 33 20.70 -8.10 4.28
C ASP A 33 21.05 -8.11 2.79
N GLU A 34 20.45 -7.22 2.00
CA GLU A 34 20.70 -7.07 0.57
C GLU A 34 20.57 -5.61 0.14
N ALA A 35 21.53 -5.12 -0.63
CA ALA A 35 21.48 -3.78 -1.24
C ALA A 35 21.46 -3.94 -2.77
N LEU A 36 20.34 -3.59 -3.38
CA LEU A 36 20.14 -3.55 -4.82
C LEU A 36 20.27 -2.10 -5.32
N GLN A 37 20.37 -1.91 -6.64
CA GLN A 37 20.53 -0.59 -7.23
C GLN A 37 19.37 0.37 -6.88
N HIS A 38 18.16 -0.16 -6.72
CA HIS A 38 16.93 0.62 -6.49
C HIS A 38 16.12 0.13 -5.29
N ASP A 39 16.66 -0.80 -4.49
CA ASP A 39 15.96 -1.37 -3.35
C ASP A 39 16.95 -1.79 -2.26
N ILE A 40 16.49 -1.85 -1.03
CA ILE A 40 17.26 -2.26 0.15
C ILE A 40 16.41 -3.22 0.96
N LYS A 41 16.95 -4.41 1.27
CA LYS A 41 16.34 -5.35 2.19
C LYS A 41 17.04 -5.30 3.54
N LEU A 42 16.28 -5.07 4.57
CA LEU A 42 16.78 -4.99 5.93
C LEU A 42 16.42 -6.27 6.70
N ARG A 43 17.21 -6.61 7.69
CA ARG A 43 16.84 -7.65 8.65
C ARG A 43 15.50 -7.33 9.34
N LEU A 44 15.21 -6.05 9.56
CA LEU A 44 13.99 -5.58 10.20
C LEU A 44 12.73 -5.87 9.38
N ASP A 45 12.80 -5.97 8.04
CA ASP A 45 11.66 -6.40 7.21
C ASP A 45 11.23 -7.82 7.60
N LYS A 46 12.20 -8.75 7.69
CA LYS A 46 11.92 -10.14 8.10
C LYS A 46 11.43 -10.24 9.53
N GLU A 47 12.10 -9.58 10.48
CA GLU A 47 11.71 -9.59 11.90
C GLU A 47 10.30 -9.00 12.09
N SER A 48 9.96 -7.95 11.35
CA SER A 48 8.61 -7.35 11.35
C SER A 48 7.58 -8.32 10.77
N GLN A 49 7.89 -8.98 9.63
CA GLN A 49 6.97 -9.95 9.04
C GLN A 49 6.77 -11.19 9.94
N GLU A 50 7.82 -11.70 10.58
CA GLU A 50 7.72 -12.80 11.54
C GLU A 50 6.80 -12.44 12.71
N LEU A 51 6.92 -11.22 13.25
CA LEU A 51 6.05 -10.71 14.31
C LEU A 51 4.59 -10.65 13.84
N ILE A 52 4.32 -10.06 12.67
CA ILE A 52 2.97 -9.96 12.10
C ILE A 52 2.39 -11.37 11.89
N THR A 53 3.18 -12.27 11.29
CA THR A 53 2.77 -13.67 11.03
C THR A 53 2.40 -14.38 12.33
N ALA A 54 3.22 -14.27 13.37
CA ALA A 54 2.96 -14.88 14.67
C ALA A 54 1.66 -14.36 15.30
N GLU A 55 1.41 -13.04 15.28
CA GLU A 55 0.19 -12.44 15.82
C GLU A 55 -1.06 -12.92 15.05
N LEU A 56 -1.03 -12.92 13.72
CA LEU A 56 -2.17 -13.31 12.89
C LEU A 56 -2.49 -14.81 13.03
N LEU A 57 -1.47 -15.67 12.93
CA LEU A 57 -1.66 -17.12 12.99
C LEU A 57 -1.99 -17.63 14.40
N ALA A 58 -1.62 -16.91 15.46
CA ALA A 58 -2.05 -17.24 16.83
C ALA A 58 -3.59 -17.14 16.98
N VAL A 59 -4.23 -16.21 16.25
CA VAL A 59 -5.70 -16.03 16.29
C VAL A 59 -6.39 -16.83 15.19
N PHE A 60 -5.78 -16.91 14.01
CA PHE A 60 -6.32 -17.56 12.80
C PHE A 60 -5.37 -18.63 12.25
N PRO A 61 -5.17 -19.78 12.93
CA PRO A 61 -4.16 -20.79 12.58
C PRO A 61 -4.42 -21.51 11.27
N HIS A 62 -5.62 -21.38 10.69
CA HIS A 62 -5.99 -21.98 9.39
C HIS A 62 -5.84 -21.01 8.21
N SER A 63 -5.35 -19.80 8.44
CA SER A 63 -5.04 -18.86 7.37
C SER A 63 -3.59 -19.03 6.88
N ALA A 64 -3.32 -18.52 5.69
CA ALA A 64 -1.97 -18.46 5.12
C ALA A 64 -1.49 -17.02 5.02
N ILE A 65 -0.19 -16.84 4.80
CA ILE A 65 0.46 -15.53 4.59
C ILE A 65 1.13 -15.53 3.22
N LEU A 66 0.85 -14.53 2.43
CA LEU A 66 1.61 -14.07 1.27
C LEU A 66 2.32 -12.78 1.68
N GLY A 67 3.60 -12.85 1.98
CA GLY A 67 4.38 -11.70 2.43
C GLY A 67 5.50 -11.36 1.47
N GLU A 68 5.95 -10.12 1.49
CA GLU A 68 7.10 -9.67 0.73
C GLU A 68 8.36 -10.47 1.09
N GLU A 69 8.56 -10.78 2.37
CA GLU A 69 9.74 -11.49 2.89
C GLU A 69 9.56 -13.01 2.92
N GLY A 70 8.49 -13.53 2.35
CA GLY A 70 8.20 -14.96 2.20
C GLY A 70 6.81 -15.36 2.63
N ASN A 71 6.43 -16.57 2.26
CA ASN A 71 5.11 -17.11 2.47
C ASN A 71 5.07 -18.07 3.67
N SER A 72 3.89 -18.20 4.29
CA SER A 72 3.61 -19.18 5.33
C SER A 72 2.26 -19.86 5.06
N GLY A 73 2.23 -21.18 5.05
CA GLY A 73 1.06 -21.98 4.69
C GLY A 73 0.82 -22.03 3.17
N GLU A 74 -0.33 -22.58 2.78
CA GLU A 74 -0.71 -22.72 1.37
C GLU A 74 -1.40 -21.44 0.87
N THR A 75 -0.84 -20.77 -0.13
CA THR A 75 -1.41 -19.54 -0.70
C THR A 75 -2.77 -19.74 -1.41
N ALA A 76 -3.18 -20.98 -1.62
CA ALA A 76 -4.52 -21.35 -2.10
C ALA A 76 -5.57 -21.49 -0.97
N ALA A 77 -5.21 -21.16 0.29
CA ALA A 77 -6.14 -21.19 1.41
C ALA A 77 -7.31 -20.21 1.22
N ASP A 78 -8.50 -20.56 1.76
CA ASP A 78 -9.68 -19.68 1.73
C ASP A 78 -9.40 -18.30 2.36
N PHE A 79 -8.54 -18.24 3.39
CA PHE A 79 -8.11 -17.02 4.07
C PHE A 79 -6.61 -16.83 3.85
N LEU A 80 -6.25 -15.81 3.10
CA LEU A 80 -4.87 -15.46 2.77
C LEU A 80 -4.59 -14.02 3.20
N TRP A 81 -3.70 -13.85 4.17
CA TRP A 81 -3.17 -12.54 4.52
C TRP A 81 -2.13 -12.10 3.49
N VAL A 82 -2.22 -10.86 3.04
CA VAL A 82 -1.22 -10.24 2.17
C VAL A 82 -0.52 -9.15 2.98
N VAL A 83 0.80 -9.29 3.16
CA VAL A 83 1.57 -8.51 4.13
C VAL A 83 2.77 -7.84 3.48
N ASP A 84 2.90 -6.54 3.69
CA ASP A 84 4.12 -5.79 3.54
C ASP A 84 4.55 -5.28 4.92
N PRO A 85 5.67 -5.80 5.46
CA PRO A 85 6.11 -5.46 6.81
C PRO A 85 6.64 -4.03 6.93
N ILE A 86 7.23 -3.45 5.85
CA ILE A 86 7.75 -2.08 5.79
C ILE A 86 7.57 -1.51 4.37
N ASP A 87 6.35 -1.10 4.01
CA ASP A 87 6.18 -0.30 2.78
C ASP A 87 6.93 1.03 2.92
N GLY A 88 7.97 1.19 2.10
CA GLY A 88 8.90 2.31 2.18
C GLY A 88 10.23 1.97 2.85
N THR A 89 10.77 0.77 2.66
CA THR A 89 12.04 0.29 3.25
C THR A 89 13.21 1.24 2.98
N VAL A 90 13.31 1.82 1.77
CA VAL A 90 14.35 2.82 1.44
C VAL A 90 14.21 4.07 2.31
N ASN A 91 12.99 4.58 2.49
CA ASN A 91 12.73 5.71 3.40
C ASN A 91 13.14 5.36 4.82
N TYR A 92 12.73 4.19 5.30
CA TYR A 92 13.06 3.70 6.63
C TYR A 92 14.58 3.61 6.85
N PHE A 93 15.31 3.06 5.87
CA PHE A 93 16.77 2.96 5.93
C PHE A 93 17.45 4.32 6.09
N TYR A 94 17.00 5.33 5.34
CA TYR A 94 17.54 6.69 5.39
C TYR A 94 16.94 7.57 6.50
N ASN A 95 16.19 7.00 7.45
CA ASN A 95 15.50 7.72 8.53
C ASN A 95 14.53 8.80 8.02
N ILE A 96 13.91 8.58 6.87
CA ILE A 96 12.82 9.41 6.37
C ILE A 96 11.54 8.85 6.98
N PRO A 97 10.79 9.63 7.79
CA PRO A 97 9.65 9.13 8.57
C PRO A 97 8.38 8.95 7.72
N ILE A 98 8.51 8.24 6.59
CA ILE A 98 7.44 7.95 5.64
C ILE A 98 7.52 6.47 5.27
N PHE A 99 6.89 5.63 6.06
CA PHE A 99 6.77 4.19 5.88
C PHE A 99 5.57 3.67 6.67
N CYS A 100 5.09 2.48 6.35
CA CYS A 100 3.98 1.89 7.07
C CYS A 100 4.06 0.36 7.09
N VAL A 101 3.21 -0.24 7.92
CA VAL A 101 2.86 -1.67 7.90
C VAL A 101 1.56 -1.82 7.14
N SER A 102 1.54 -2.70 6.14
CA SER A 102 0.38 -2.95 5.27
C SER A 102 -0.08 -4.41 5.41
N ILE A 103 -1.34 -4.62 5.81
CA ILE A 103 -1.94 -5.95 6.04
C ILE A 103 -3.32 -5.99 5.38
N ALA A 104 -3.48 -6.87 4.38
CA ALA A 104 -4.79 -7.18 3.79
C ALA A 104 -5.20 -8.61 4.10
N LEU A 105 -6.50 -8.90 4.01
CA LEU A 105 -7.02 -10.26 3.98
C LEU A 105 -7.74 -10.48 2.65
N GLN A 106 -7.36 -11.55 1.99
CA GLN A 106 -8.10 -12.14 0.88
C GLN A 106 -8.94 -13.30 1.41
N TYR A 107 -10.22 -13.34 1.01
CA TYR A 107 -11.11 -14.47 1.27
C TYR A 107 -11.63 -15.01 -0.05
N ARG A 108 -11.27 -16.26 -0.38
CA ARG A 108 -11.66 -16.95 -1.63
C ARG A 108 -11.37 -16.14 -2.89
N GLY A 109 -10.19 -15.55 -2.95
CA GLY A 109 -9.73 -14.76 -4.10
C GLY A 109 -10.12 -13.28 -4.08
N GLU A 110 -10.99 -12.85 -3.15
CA GLU A 110 -11.44 -11.45 -3.06
C GLU A 110 -10.79 -10.72 -1.88
N MET A 111 -10.26 -9.52 -2.08
CA MET A 111 -9.75 -8.68 -1.00
C MET A 111 -10.91 -8.13 -0.17
N VAL A 112 -10.99 -8.55 1.11
CA VAL A 112 -12.14 -8.27 1.99
C VAL A 112 -11.86 -7.29 3.10
N LEU A 113 -10.61 -7.07 3.48
CA LEU A 113 -10.22 -6.02 4.43
C LEU A 113 -8.82 -5.49 4.16
N GLY A 114 -8.56 -4.28 4.65
CA GLY A 114 -7.25 -3.66 4.64
C GLY A 114 -7.00 -2.90 5.93
N CYS A 115 -5.75 -2.99 6.41
CA CYS A 115 -5.21 -2.22 7.53
C CYS A 115 -3.83 -1.70 7.13
N VAL A 116 -3.65 -0.38 7.17
CA VAL A 116 -2.37 0.30 6.93
C VAL A 116 -2.07 1.18 8.12
N TYR A 117 -0.92 0.96 8.75
CA TYR A 117 -0.52 1.72 9.95
C TYR A 117 0.80 2.47 9.72
N ASP A 118 0.73 3.80 9.78
CA ASP A 118 1.88 4.70 9.85
C ASP A 118 2.29 4.89 11.32
N PRO A 119 3.42 4.30 11.77
CA PRO A 119 3.82 4.40 13.18
C PRO A 119 4.41 5.76 13.54
N MET A 120 4.86 6.55 12.55
CA MET A 120 5.47 7.84 12.79
C MET A 120 4.41 8.93 13.01
N GLN A 121 3.29 8.86 12.28
CA GLN A 121 2.15 9.76 12.44
C GLN A 121 1.09 9.20 13.41
N ASN A 122 1.21 7.93 13.82
CA ASN A 122 0.19 7.20 14.56
C ASN A 122 -1.17 7.23 13.86
N GLU A 123 -1.15 7.03 12.53
CA GLU A 123 -2.33 6.96 11.68
C GLU A 123 -2.61 5.50 11.28
N CYS A 124 -3.78 4.99 11.65
CA CYS A 124 -4.25 3.67 11.27
C CYS A 124 -5.43 3.80 10.33
N PHE A 125 -5.22 3.43 9.07
CA PHE A 125 -6.25 3.37 8.04
C PHE A 125 -6.82 1.96 7.98
N THR A 126 -8.13 1.82 8.03
CA THR A 126 -8.80 0.52 8.03
C THR A 126 -10.06 0.53 7.18
N ALA A 127 -10.38 -0.61 6.57
CA ALA A 127 -11.68 -0.84 5.95
C ALA A 127 -11.99 -2.33 5.86
N ILE A 128 -13.29 -2.66 5.89
CA ILE A 128 -13.85 -3.93 5.39
C ILE A 128 -14.56 -3.61 4.08
N ALA A 129 -14.42 -4.46 3.08
CA ALA A 129 -15.06 -4.29 1.77
C ALA A 129 -16.59 -4.14 1.90
N GLY A 130 -17.13 -3.13 1.23
CA GLY A 130 -18.55 -2.75 1.35
C GLY A 130 -18.90 -1.91 2.57
N GLY A 131 -17.94 -1.67 3.47
CA GLY A 131 -18.08 -0.74 4.60
C GLY A 131 -17.48 0.64 4.32
N SER A 132 -17.26 1.43 5.36
CA SER A 132 -16.61 2.74 5.29
C SER A 132 -15.11 2.63 5.54
N ALA A 133 -14.32 3.48 4.87
CA ALA A 133 -12.92 3.68 5.22
C ALA A 133 -12.79 4.52 6.50
N MET A 134 -11.87 4.13 7.36
CA MET A 134 -11.65 4.77 8.64
C MET A 134 -10.19 5.21 8.78
N LEU A 135 -9.96 6.33 9.43
CA LEU A 135 -8.67 6.77 9.95
C LEU A 135 -8.79 6.95 11.46
N ASN A 136 -8.07 6.13 12.21
CA ASN A 136 -8.14 6.10 13.68
C ASN A 136 -9.59 6.03 14.20
N GLY A 137 -10.43 5.19 13.56
CA GLY A 137 -11.84 5.01 13.92
C GLY A 137 -12.79 6.12 13.45
N LEU A 138 -12.30 7.14 12.77
CA LEU A 138 -13.14 8.20 12.19
C LEU A 138 -13.30 7.97 10.68
N PRO A 139 -14.53 8.12 10.13
CA PRO A 139 -14.75 7.89 8.70
C PRO A 139 -14.01 8.93 7.85
N VAL A 140 -13.43 8.45 6.74
CA VAL A 140 -12.76 9.27 5.74
C VAL A 140 -13.33 9.01 4.36
N SER A 141 -13.16 9.96 3.46
CA SER A 141 -13.55 9.85 2.05
C SER A 141 -12.55 10.56 1.15
N VAL A 142 -12.53 10.14 -0.12
CA VAL A 142 -11.74 10.81 -1.16
C VAL A 142 -12.11 12.28 -1.33
N SER A 143 -11.21 13.05 -1.92
CA SER A 143 -11.45 14.47 -2.22
C SER A 143 -12.58 14.65 -3.26
N THR A 144 -13.18 15.84 -3.26
CA THR A 144 -14.19 16.23 -4.25
C THR A 144 -13.60 16.96 -5.46
N ARG A 145 -12.27 17.11 -5.55
CA ARG A 145 -11.60 17.77 -6.67
C ARG A 145 -11.85 17.03 -7.98
N SER A 146 -12.27 17.74 -9.01
CA SER A 146 -12.62 17.18 -10.32
C SER A 146 -11.82 17.78 -11.48
N ARG A 147 -10.97 18.78 -11.21
CA ARG A 147 -10.16 19.45 -12.22
C ARG A 147 -8.68 19.10 -12.01
N MET A 148 -7.99 18.68 -13.08
CA MET A 148 -6.57 18.35 -13.02
C MET A 148 -5.72 19.50 -12.45
N ALA A 149 -5.99 20.74 -12.81
CA ALA A 149 -5.27 21.92 -12.32
C ALA A 149 -5.34 22.13 -10.80
N GLU A 150 -6.27 21.47 -10.10
CA GLU A 150 -6.40 21.50 -8.64
C GLU A 150 -5.79 20.28 -7.97
N ALA A 151 -5.52 19.24 -8.76
CA ALA A 151 -5.09 17.94 -8.25
C ALA A 151 -3.63 17.93 -7.78
N VAL A 152 -3.40 17.17 -6.73
CA VAL A 152 -2.05 16.80 -6.28
C VAL A 152 -1.91 15.29 -6.42
N LEU A 153 -0.93 14.84 -7.20
CA LEU A 153 -0.74 13.45 -7.53
C LEU A 153 0.52 12.88 -6.87
N PHE A 154 0.47 11.58 -6.61
CA PHE A 154 1.65 10.75 -6.40
C PHE A 154 2.02 10.03 -7.69
N ILE A 155 3.31 9.93 -7.97
CA ILE A 155 3.85 9.11 -9.05
C ILE A 155 4.97 8.27 -8.45
N GLY A 156 4.89 6.96 -8.63
CA GLY A 156 5.97 6.06 -8.34
C GLY A 156 6.92 5.96 -9.55
N HIS A 157 8.15 5.55 -9.32
CA HIS A 157 9.18 5.44 -10.34
C HIS A 157 9.74 4.02 -10.37
N GLY A 158 9.03 3.11 -11.04
CA GLY A 158 9.53 1.79 -11.35
C GLY A 158 10.62 1.86 -12.44
N THR A 159 11.88 1.52 -12.10
CA THR A 159 13.05 1.75 -12.95
C THR A 159 13.58 0.53 -13.69
N HIS A 160 12.96 -0.65 -13.55
CA HIS A 160 13.63 -1.90 -13.88
C HIS A 160 13.43 -2.50 -15.29
N ASP A 161 12.57 -1.94 -16.17
CA ASP A 161 12.18 -2.62 -17.41
C ASP A 161 12.30 -1.79 -18.71
N GLY A 162 13.18 -0.79 -18.73
CA GLY A 162 13.29 0.11 -19.90
C GLY A 162 12.12 1.09 -20.03
N SER A 163 11.15 1.04 -19.12
CA SER A 163 10.01 1.98 -19.04
C SER A 163 10.44 3.40 -18.59
N GLY A 164 11.70 3.58 -18.20
CA GLY A 164 12.23 4.84 -17.69
C GLY A 164 11.92 6.05 -18.57
N GLU A 165 12.14 5.95 -19.90
CA GLU A 165 11.79 7.03 -20.82
C GLU A 165 10.28 7.27 -20.95
N ALA A 166 9.47 6.22 -21.00
CA ALA A 166 8.02 6.35 -21.07
C ALA A 166 7.47 6.93 -19.76
N GLY A 167 8.01 6.50 -18.61
CA GLY A 167 7.69 7.06 -17.29
C GLY A 167 8.05 8.54 -17.19
N ILE A 168 9.22 8.93 -17.65
CA ILE A 168 9.67 10.33 -17.69
C ILE A 168 8.78 11.18 -18.60
N ARG A 169 8.44 10.68 -19.78
CA ARG A 169 7.51 11.38 -20.71
C ARG A 169 6.13 11.57 -20.08
N ARG A 170 5.59 10.52 -19.45
CA ARG A 170 4.31 10.58 -18.74
C ARG A 170 4.35 11.56 -17.57
N PHE A 171 5.42 11.53 -16.77
CA PHE A 171 5.64 12.50 -15.71
C PHE A 171 5.68 13.94 -16.25
N ALA A 172 6.46 14.20 -17.30
CA ALA A 172 6.57 15.52 -17.92
C ALA A 172 5.23 16.00 -18.50
N HIS A 173 4.44 15.10 -19.10
CA HIS A 173 3.12 15.40 -19.65
C HIS A 173 2.13 15.78 -18.52
N ILE A 174 1.99 14.94 -17.52
CA ILE A 174 1.05 15.15 -16.41
C ILE A 174 1.44 16.35 -15.53
N SER A 175 2.75 16.60 -15.35
CA SER A 175 3.22 17.70 -14.48
C SER A 175 2.76 19.08 -14.93
N ARG A 176 2.45 19.23 -16.23
CA ARG A 176 1.94 20.48 -16.81
C ARG A 176 0.45 20.70 -16.58
N GLN A 177 -0.29 19.64 -16.20
CA GLN A 177 -1.73 19.65 -16.08
C GLN A 177 -2.21 19.76 -14.62
N VAL A 178 -1.36 19.36 -13.67
CA VAL A 178 -1.74 19.24 -12.26
C VAL A 178 -1.13 20.34 -11.39
N ARG A 179 -1.70 20.55 -10.21
CA ARG A 179 -1.18 21.53 -9.26
C ARG A 179 0.22 21.17 -8.77
N LYS A 180 0.44 19.92 -8.38
CA LYS A 180 1.75 19.40 -7.92
C LYS A 180 1.81 17.89 -8.09
N ILE A 181 3.06 17.40 -8.22
CA ILE A 181 3.39 15.98 -8.11
C ILE A 181 4.28 15.77 -6.90
N ARG A 182 4.15 14.61 -6.28
CA ARG A 182 5.02 14.11 -5.20
C ARG A 182 5.46 12.69 -5.51
N ILE A 183 6.65 12.32 -5.03
CA ILE A 183 7.14 10.94 -4.97
C ILE A 183 7.33 10.66 -3.49
N LEU A 184 6.50 9.78 -2.92
CA LEU A 184 6.47 9.54 -1.48
C LEU A 184 7.40 8.41 -1.05
N GLY A 185 7.59 7.40 -1.92
CA GLY A 185 8.39 6.21 -1.61
C GLY A 185 7.68 5.19 -0.71
N SER A 186 6.36 5.27 -0.63
CA SER A 186 5.46 4.34 0.06
C SER A 186 4.15 4.30 -0.72
N ALA A 187 3.83 3.16 -1.31
CA ALA A 187 2.64 2.99 -2.14
C ALA A 187 1.37 2.92 -1.29
N ALA A 188 1.39 2.15 -0.21
CA ALA A 188 0.24 2.02 0.69
C ALA A 188 -0.14 3.35 1.33
N LEU A 189 0.83 4.16 1.81
CA LEU A 189 0.53 5.50 2.33
C LEU A 189 0.01 6.44 1.25
N SER A 190 0.56 6.37 0.02
CA SER A 190 0.07 7.17 -1.11
C SER A 190 -1.42 6.93 -1.36
N LEU A 191 -1.84 5.66 -1.39
CA LEU A 191 -3.24 5.27 -1.58
C LEU A 191 -4.13 5.67 -0.38
N CYS A 192 -3.64 5.49 0.85
CA CYS A 192 -4.34 5.90 2.07
C CYS A 192 -4.56 7.42 2.13
N TYR A 193 -3.60 8.21 1.65
CA TYR A 193 -3.75 9.66 1.59
C TYR A 193 -4.75 10.10 0.52
N ILE A 194 -4.93 9.33 -0.56
CA ILE A 194 -6.03 9.56 -1.50
C ILE A 194 -7.35 9.23 -0.82
N ALA A 195 -7.44 8.10 -0.12
CA ALA A 195 -8.63 7.69 0.62
C ALA A 195 -9.07 8.73 1.66
N ALA A 196 -8.11 9.42 2.29
CA ALA A 196 -8.36 10.51 3.24
C ALA A 196 -8.56 11.90 2.58
N GLY A 197 -8.64 11.97 1.24
CA GLY A 197 -8.86 13.23 0.51
C GLY A 197 -7.68 14.21 0.52
N ARG A 198 -6.50 13.79 1.01
CA ARG A 198 -5.29 14.62 1.06
C ARG A 198 -4.65 14.79 -0.32
N PHE A 199 -4.72 13.74 -1.15
CA PHE A 199 -4.24 13.67 -2.52
C PHE A 199 -5.34 13.15 -3.44
N ASP A 200 -5.07 13.09 -4.74
CA ASP A 200 -6.12 12.86 -5.72
C ASP A 200 -5.88 11.66 -6.63
N ALA A 201 -4.63 11.31 -6.91
CA ALA A 201 -4.29 10.13 -7.69
C ALA A 201 -2.88 9.59 -7.38
N TYR A 202 -2.67 8.31 -7.71
CA TYR A 202 -1.40 7.61 -7.69
C TYR A 202 -1.24 6.79 -8.96
N ILE A 203 -0.03 6.83 -9.53
CA ILE A 203 0.32 6.12 -10.76
C ILE A 203 1.67 5.44 -10.54
N GLU A 204 1.73 4.12 -10.73
CA GLU A 204 2.96 3.35 -10.62
C GLU A 204 3.02 2.31 -11.74
N GLY A 205 4.15 2.28 -12.44
CA GLY A 205 4.38 1.36 -13.56
C GLY A 205 4.78 -0.05 -13.14
N ARG A 206 5.26 -0.21 -11.92
CA ARG A 206 5.67 -1.50 -11.36
C ARG A 206 5.43 -1.53 -9.86
N ILE A 207 4.56 -2.42 -9.44
CA ILE A 207 4.12 -2.57 -8.05
C ILE A 207 3.85 -4.05 -7.77
N CYS A 208 4.02 -4.47 -6.53
CA CYS A 208 3.64 -5.80 -6.06
C CYS A 208 2.30 -5.74 -5.32
N LEU A 209 1.63 -6.90 -5.22
CA LEU A 209 0.32 -7.00 -4.59
C LEU A 209 0.31 -6.51 -3.14
N TRP A 210 1.35 -6.84 -2.36
CA TRP A 210 1.45 -6.44 -0.95
C TRP A 210 1.59 -4.93 -0.74
N ASP A 211 2.15 -4.19 -1.72
CA ASP A 211 2.31 -2.73 -1.67
C ASP A 211 0.97 -1.99 -1.72
N PHE A 212 -0.09 -2.62 -2.28
CA PHE A 212 -1.37 -1.93 -2.50
C PHE A 212 -2.63 -2.67 -2.04
N ALA A 213 -2.56 -3.98 -1.74
CA ALA A 213 -3.75 -4.78 -1.44
C ALA A 213 -4.59 -4.18 -0.31
N ALA A 214 -3.97 -3.85 0.83
CA ALA A 214 -4.66 -3.26 1.98
C ALA A 214 -5.21 -1.86 1.66
N ALA A 215 -4.35 -1.00 1.15
CA ALA A 215 -4.71 0.38 0.81
C ALA A 215 -5.75 0.45 -0.31
N GLY A 216 -5.78 -0.53 -1.21
CA GLY A 216 -6.78 -0.67 -2.27
C GLY A 216 -8.18 -0.92 -1.74
N VAL A 217 -8.34 -1.76 -0.72
CA VAL A 217 -9.63 -1.95 -0.03
C VAL A 217 -10.06 -0.64 0.64
N ILE A 218 -9.13 0.04 1.32
CA ILE A 218 -9.38 1.30 2.02
C ILE A 218 -9.80 2.39 1.02
N LEU A 219 -9.09 2.52 -0.10
CA LEU A 219 -9.39 3.51 -1.13
C LEU A 219 -10.78 3.29 -1.75
N LYS A 220 -11.11 2.04 -2.11
CA LYS A 220 -12.44 1.70 -2.64
C LYS A 220 -13.55 2.00 -1.64
N ALA A 221 -13.35 1.68 -0.35
CA ALA A 221 -14.29 1.98 0.73
C ALA A 221 -14.44 3.50 0.97
N ALA A 222 -13.43 4.31 0.65
CA ALA A 222 -13.49 5.78 0.69
C ALA A 222 -14.17 6.41 -0.53
N GLY A 223 -14.58 5.62 -1.53
CA GLY A 223 -15.20 6.08 -2.79
C GLY A 223 -14.20 6.39 -3.91
N GLY A 224 -12.96 5.94 -3.79
CA GLY A 224 -11.96 6.03 -4.85
C GLY A 224 -12.01 4.84 -5.82
N VAL A 225 -11.22 4.94 -6.87
CA VAL A 225 -11.08 3.94 -7.92
C VAL A 225 -9.63 3.45 -7.92
N LEU A 226 -9.47 2.15 -8.14
CA LEU A 226 -8.17 1.50 -8.30
C LEU A 226 -8.25 0.51 -9.46
N GLU A 227 -7.36 0.67 -10.41
CA GLU A 227 -7.15 -0.23 -11.54
C GLU A 227 -5.76 -0.83 -11.42
N PHE A 228 -5.69 -2.15 -11.47
CA PHE A 228 -4.45 -2.91 -11.47
C PHE A 228 -4.39 -3.73 -12.74
N GLU A 229 -3.29 -3.60 -13.48
CA GLU A 229 -2.99 -4.39 -14.66
C GLU A 229 -1.85 -5.36 -14.32
N PRO A 230 -2.16 -6.67 -14.12
CA PRO A 230 -1.15 -7.66 -13.83
C PRO A 230 -0.19 -7.85 -15.02
N LYS A 231 1.10 -8.05 -14.74
CA LYS A 231 2.15 -8.28 -15.72
C LYS A 231 2.85 -9.64 -15.55
N ASP A 232 2.46 -10.39 -14.53
CA ASP A 232 2.90 -11.79 -14.31
C ASP A 232 1.70 -12.74 -14.29
N ALA A 233 1.99 -14.04 -14.40
CA ALA A 233 0.96 -15.08 -14.44
C ALA A 233 0.27 -15.29 -13.07
N GLU A 234 0.96 -14.95 -12.00
CA GLU A 234 0.49 -15.08 -10.63
C GLU A 234 -0.41 -13.90 -10.21
N GLY A 235 -0.45 -12.80 -10.99
CA GLY A 235 -1.19 -11.59 -10.66
C GLY A 235 -0.61 -10.80 -9.47
N ILE A 236 0.68 -11.03 -9.15
CA ILE A 236 1.36 -10.41 -8.03
C ILE A 236 2.01 -9.08 -8.44
N LYS A 237 2.59 -9.03 -9.64
CA LYS A 237 3.30 -7.84 -10.15
C LYS A 237 2.52 -7.19 -11.27
N GLY A 238 2.50 -5.86 -11.30
CA GLY A 238 1.78 -5.14 -12.34
C GLY A 238 2.00 -3.64 -12.31
N SER A 239 1.10 -2.93 -12.95
CA SER A 239 0.99 -1.47 -12.89
C SER A 239 -0.33 -1.07 -12.24
N ILE A 240 -0.34 0.10 -11.61
CA ILE A 240 -1.51 0.61 -10.89
C ILE A 240 -1.81 2.05 -11.28
N VAL A 241 -3.10 2.34 -11.42
CA VAL A 241 -3.65 3.69 -11.49
C VAL A 241 -4.76 3.78 -10.45
N ALA A 242 -4.66 4.74 -9.54
CA ALA A 242 -5.64 4.93 -8.49
C ALA A 242 -5.96 6.42 -8.32
N TRP A 243 -7.25 6.75 -8.11
CA TRP A 243 -7.68 8.14 -7.96
C TRP A 243 -8.98 8.29 -7.18
N ASN A 244 -9.35 9.52 -6.94
CA ASN A 244 -10.56 9.89 -6.21
C ASN A 244 -11.89 9.63 -6.97
N GLY A 245 -11.87 8.99 -8.14
CA GLY A 245 -13.05 8.70 -8.97
C GLY A 245 -13.71 9.91 -9.64
N ARG A 246 -13.13 11.11 -9.51
CA ARG A 246 -13.70 12.37 -10.04
C ARG A 246 -12.83 13.08 -11.06
N LEU A 247 -11.53 12.86 -11.02
CA LEU A 247 -10.61 13.42 -12.01
C LEU A 247 -10.78 12.71 -13.36
N PRO A 248 -10.67 13.42 -14.49
CA PRO A 248 -10.62 12.83 -15.84
C PRO A 248 -9.21 12.25 -16.11
N LEU A 249 -8.78 11.31 -15.26
CA LEU A 249 -7.40 10.88 -15.20
C LEU A 249 -6.98 10.12 -16.48
N HIS A 250 -7.86 9.28 -17.04
CA HIS A 250 -7.56 8.55 -18.29
C HIS A 250 -7.34 9.49 -19.47
N GLU A 251 -8.14 10.56 -19.60
CA GLU A 251 -7.97 11.57 -20.63
C GLU A 251 -6.61 12.28 -20.45
N ALA A 252 -6.27 12.60 -19.20
CA ALA A 252 -5.02 13.27 -18.86
C ALA A 252 -3.77 12.38 -19.04
N LEU A 253 -3.93 11.05 -19.02
CA LEU A 253 -2.84 10.08 -19.23
C LEU A 253 -2.62 9.77 -20.71
N ASN A 254 -3.61 10.01 -21.59
CA ASN A 254 -3.45 9.83 -23.03
C ASN A 254 -2.48 10.86 -23.58
N MET A 255 -1.38 10.35 -24.10
CA MET A 255 -0.37 11.13 -24.82
C MET A 255 -0.60 10.85 -26.31
N ASP A 256 -1.39 11.71 -26.99
CA ASP A 256 -1.53 11.69 -28.44
C ASP A 256 -0.23 12.10 -29.13
#